data_76acf52c66bedc02f11d0106484291d4
#
_entry.id   76acf52c66bedc02f11d0106484291d4
#
_cell.length_a   1.000
_cell.length_b   1.000
_cell.length_c   1.000
_cell.angle_alpha   90.00
_cell.angle_beta   90.00
_cell.angle_gamma   90.00
#
_symmetry.space_group_name_H-M   'P 1'
#
loop_
_entity.id
_entity.type
_entity.pdbx_description
1 polymer ?
#
loop_
_entity_poly.entity_id
_entity_poly.type
_entity_poly.pdbx_seq_one_letter_code
_entity_poly.pdbx_strand_id
1 'polypeptide(L)'
;MKKLLLLCSVLMVIFIASCQTIDKKTEEIIKKENEKLSKFIGQPESELKIVMGNPDDEIENDKGVRFLIYKSKKYTIKCERKFEVDERRIVIGFSSKGCF
;
A
#
# COMPACT_ATOMS: atom_id res chain seq x y z
N MET A 1 -7.90 -6.00 48.01
CA MET A 1 -7.70 -6.89 46.85
C MET A 1 -8.66 -6.62 45.73
N LYS A 2 -9.98 -6.54 45.93
CA LYS A 2 -10.94 -6.27 44.85
C LYS A 2 -10.78 -4.90 44.18
N LYS A 3 -10.40 -3.86 44.91
CA LYS A 3 -10.15 -2.52 44.33
C LYS A 3 -8.92 -2.44 43.46
N LEU A 4 -7.90 -3.24 43.75
CA LEU A 4 -6.66 -3.29 42.96
C LEU A 4 -6.89 -3.99 41.62
N LEU A 5 -7.69 -5.06 41.61
CA LEU A 5 -8.07 -5.80 40.42
C LEU A 5 -8.92 -4.95 39.46
N LEU A 6 -9.84 -4.14 40.00
CA LEU A 6 -10.65 -3.22 39.20
C LEU A 6 -9.80 -2.13 38.53
N LEU A 7 -8.82 -1.57 39.23
CA LEU A 7 -7.90 -0.56 38.72
C LEU A 7 -7.02 -1.11 37.57
N CYS A 8 -6.50 -2.32 37.72
CA CYS A 8 -5.73 -2.97 36.67
C CYS A 8 -6.58 -3.25 35.43
N SER A 9 -7.84 -3.64 35.62
CA SER A 9 -8.76 -3.91 34.49
C SER A 9 -9.08 -2.63 33.70
N VAL A 10 -9.31 -1.52 34.38
CA VAL A 10 -9.58 -0.21 33.76
C VAL A 10 -8.35 0.30 32.99
N LEU A 11 -7.15 0.15 33.54
CA LEU A 11 -5.89 0.52 32.87
C LEU A 11 -5.64 -0.31 31.60
N MET A 12 -5.98 -1.59 31.63
CA MET A 12 -5.86 -2.47 30.44
C MET A 12 -6.79 -2.03 29.31
N VAL A 13 -8.03 -1.64 29.62
CA VAL A 13 -9.00 -1.19 28.62
C VAL A 13 -8.55 0.12 27.94
N ILE A 14 -7.98 1.03 28.68
CA ILE A 14 -7.45 2.31 28.15
C ILE A 14 -6.27 2.05 27.20
N PHE A 15 -5.42 1.07 27.51
CA PHE A 15 -4.28 0.71 26.66
C PHE A 15 -4.70 0.14 25.31
N ILE A 16 -5.72 -0.71 25.28
CA ILE A 16 -6.27 -1.31 24.05
C ILE A 16 -6.91 -0.24 23.16
N ALA A 17 -7.63 0.72 23.73
CA ALA A 17 -8.26 1.82 22.99
C ALA A 17 -7.24 2.72 22.27
N SER A 18 -6.08 3.00 22.90
CA SER A 18 -5.00 3.79 22.30
C SER A 18 -4.34 3.10 21.09
N CYS A 19 -4.14 1.79 21.15
CA CYS A 19 -3.60 1.01 20.01
C CYS A 19 -4.56 1.00 18.81
N GLN A 20 -5.84 0.87 19.02
CA GLN A 20 -6.86 0.89 17.96
C GLN A 20 -6.91 2.22 17.21
N THR A 21 -6.70 3.33 17.89
CA THR A 21 -6.69 4.67 17.27
C THR A 21 -5.52 4.85 16.30
N ILE A 22 -4.36 4.34 16.61
CA ILE A 22 -3.17 4.37 15.75
C ILE A 22 -3.39 3.52 14.49
N ASP A 23 -3.93 2.32 14.65
CA ASP A 23 -4.21 1.40 13.56
C ASP A 23 -5.22 1.97 12.56
N LYS A 24 -6.24 2.67 13.02
CA LYS A 24 -7.24 3.31 12.16
C LYS A 24 -6.64 4.37 11.24
N LYS A 25 -5.72 5.20 11.72
CA LYS A 25 -5.06 6.22 10.90
C LYS A 25 -4.20 5.60 9.81
N THR A 26 -3.47 4.54 10.11
CA THR A 26 -2.64 3.82 9.17
C THR A 26 -3.49 3.13 8.10
N GLU A 27 -4.60 2.51 8.48
CA GLU A 27 -5.56 1.88 7.57
C GLU A 27 -6.19 2.90 6.62
N GLU A 28 -6.54 4.08 7.08
CA GLU A 28 -7.10 5.15 6.23
C GLU A 28 -6.11 5.61 5.16
N ILE A 29 -4.85 5.79 5.50
CA ILE A 29 -3.79 6.19 4.55
C ILE A 29 -3.60 5.11 3.48
N ILE A 30 -3.50 3.85 3.88
CA ILE A 30 -3.35 2.70 2.99
C ILE A 30 -4.57 2.57 2.08
N LYS A 31 -5.77 2.72 2.61
CA LYS A 31 -7.02 2.65 1.86
C LYS A 31 -7.10 3.72 0.79
N LYS A 32 -6.77 4.97 1.10
CA LYS A 32 -6.77 6.08 0.13
C LYS A 32 -5.77 5.84 -0.99
N GLU A 33 -4.59 5.36 -0.67
CA GLU A 33 -3.57 5.03 -1.66
C GLU A 33 -4.01 3.88 -2.56
N ASN A 34 -4.56 2.82 -1.98
CA ASN A 34 -5.09 1.69 -2.73
C ASN A 34 -6.24 2.08 -3.66
N GLU A 35 -7.13 2.94 -3.23
CA GLU A 35 -8.21 3.48 -4.06
C GLU A 35 -7.67 4.27 -5.26
N LYS A 36 -6.64 5.09 -5.04
CA LYS A 36 -5.99 5.86 -6.08
C LYS A 36 -5.28 4.97 -7.11
N LEU A 37 -4.56 3.94 -6.64
CA LEU A 37 -3.83 3.03 -7.51
C LEU A 37 -4.74 2.02 -8.20
N SER A 38 -5.83 1.61 -7.57
CA SER A 38 -6.79 0.66 -8.14
C SER A 38 -7.51 1.19 -9.37
N LYS A 39 -7.55 2.50 -9.56
CA LYS A 39 -8.12 3.13 -10.77
C LYS A 39 -7.36 2.75 -12.03
N PHE A 40 -6.10 2.37 -11.91
CA PHE A 40 -5.29 1.95 -13.05
C PHE A 40 -5.56 0.51 -13.49
N ILE A 41 -6.17 -0.31 -12.64
CA ILE A 41 -6.50 -1.70 -12.98
C ILE A 41 -7.55 -1.70 -14.10
N GLY A 42 -7.27 -2.42 -15.18
CA GLY A 42 -8.10 -2.45 -16.36
C GLY A 42 -7.80 -1.34 -17.37
N GLN A 43 -6.90 -0.42 -17.04
CA GLN A 43 -6.47 0.66 -17.93
C GLN A 43 -5.23 0.26 -18.74
N PRO A 44 -5.02 0.85 -19.92
CA PRO A 44 -3.80 0.62 -20.67
C PRO A 44 -2.54 1.10 -19.94
N GLU A 45 -1.43 0.42 -20.15
CA GLU A 45 -0.12 0.81 -19.63
C GLU A 45 0.25 2.28 -19.95
N SER A 46 -0.14 2.74 -21.14
CA SER A 46 0.09 4.12 -21.56
C SER A 46 -0.55 5.15 -20.63
N GLU A 47 -1.75 4.89 -20.12
CA GLU A 47 -2.42 5.75 -19.15
C GLU A 47 -1.66 5.80 -17.81
N LEU A 48 -1.16 4.66 -17.35
CA LEU A 48 -0.32 4.60 -16.15
C LEU A 48 0.94 5.43 -16.32
N LYS A 49 1.61 5.33 -17.45
CA LYS A 49 2.85 6.07 -17.75
C LYS A 49 2.63 7.58 -17.88
N ILE A 50 1.47 8.01 -18.34
CA ILE A 50 1.10 9.42 -18.41
C ILE A 50 0.99 10.03 -17.01
N VAL A 51 0.38 9.31 -16.07
CA VAL A 51 0.17 9.79 -14.71
C VAL A 51 1.40 9.62 -13.83
N MET A 52 2.03 8.45 -13.88
CA MET A 52 3.15 8.08 -13.01
C MET A 52 4.53 8.38 -13.60
N GLY A 53 4.61 8.64 -14.90
CA GLY A 53 5.86 8.78 -15.62
C GLY A 53 6.46 7.42 -16.00
N ASN A 54 7.71 7.40 -16.42
CA ASN A 54 8.42 6.18 -16.75
C ASN A 54 8.78 5.41 -15.47
N PRO A 55 8.64 4.06 -15.48
CA PRO A 55 9.05 3.28 -14.32
C PRO A 55 10.57 3.28 -14.15
N ASP A 56 11.03 3.06 -12.93
CA ASP A 56 12.46 2.95 -12.63
C ASP A 56 13.03 1.63 -13.14
N ASP A 57 12.22 0.56 -13.13
CA ASP A 57 12.57 -0.75 -13.65
C ASP A 57 11.38 -1.40 -14.38
N GLU A 58 11.67 -2.22 -15.36
CA GLU A 58 10.69 -3.09 -16.01
C GLU A 58 11.23 -4.52 -16.01
N ILE A 59 10.44 -5.47 -15.53
CA ILE A 59 10.78 -6.89 -15.47
C ILE A 59 9.69 -7.67 -16.21
N GLU A 60 10.09 -8.55 -17.11
CA GLU A 60 9.17 -9.46 -17.82
C GLU A 60 9.39 -10.88 -17.32
N ASN A 61 8.32 -11.60 -17.04
CA ASN A 61 8.39 -13.01 -16.64
C ASN A 61 8.23 -13.93 -17.87
N ASP A 62 8.37 -15.24 -17.65
CA ASP A 62 8.27 -16.25 -18.71
C ASP A 62 6.89 -16.35 -19.37
N LYS A 63 5.87 -15.83 -18.70
CA LYS A 63 4.46 -15.83 -19.17
C LYS A 63 4.09 -14.60 -19.99
N GLY A 64 5.01 -13.68 -20.20
CA GLY A 64 4.75 -12.43 -20.92
C GLY A 64 4.14 -11.33 -20.07
N VAL A 65 4.03 -11.53 -18.76
CA VAL A 65 3.58 -10.49 -17.82
C VAL A 65 4.75 -9.58 -17.49
N ARG A 66 4.54 -8.28 -17.61
CA ARG A 66 5.55 -7.29 -17.26
C ARG A 66 5.23 -6.63 -15.94
N PHE A 67 6.26 -6.32 -15.20
CA PHE A 67 6.16 -5.61 -13.93
C PHE A 67 6.83 -4.25 -14.08
N LEU A 68 6.05 -3.20 -13.90
CA LEU A 68 6.54 -1.82 -13.89
C LEU A 68 6.80 -1.42 -12.44
N ILE A 69 8.05 -1.11 -12.13
CA ILE A 69 8.49 -0.82 -10.78
C ILE A 69 8.79 0.66 -10.63
N TYR A 70 8.07 1.31 -9.71
CA TYR A 70 8.26 2.72 -9.36
C TYR A 70 8.83 2.81 -7.95
N LYS A 71 9.99 3.42 -7.82
CA LYS A 71 10.67 3.59 -6.54
C LYS A 71 10.61 5.05 -6.11
N SER A 72 10.28 5.28 -4.86
CA SER A 72 10.37 6.60 -4.24
C SER A 72 10.94 6.48 -2.84
N LYS A 73 11.49 7.57 -2.33
CA LYS A 73 12.07 7.59 -1.00
C LYS A 73 11.50 8.78 -0.25
N LYS A 74 10.93 8.49 0.92
CA LYS A 74 10.46 9.51 1.84
C LYS A 74 11.22 9.34 3.15
N TYR A 75 12.02 10.35 3.51
CA TYR A 75 12.99 10.27 4.61
C TYR A 75 14.01 9.14 4.35
N THR A 76 14.10 8.15 5.24
CA THR A 76 14.96 6.98 5.09
C THR A 76 14.20 5.75 4.57
N ILE A 77 12.90 5.88 4.36
CA ILE A 77 12.01 4.78 4.00
C ILE A 77 11.83 4.72 2.49
N LYS A 78 12.16 3.58 1.91
CA LYS A 78 12.00 3.32 0.48
C LYS A 78 10.59 2.79 0.20
N CYS A 79 9.89 3.45 -0.69
CA CYS A 79 8.59 3.01 -1.21
C CYS A 79 8.79 2.38 -2.59
N GLU A 80 8.27 1.19 -2.78
CA GLU A 80 8.29 0.49 -4.06
C GLU A 80 6.86 0.13 -4.45
N ARG A 81 6.42 0.62 -5.61
CA ARG A 81 5.13 0.28 -6.21
C ARG A 81 5.38 -0.56 -7.45
N LYS A 82 4.72 -1.70 -7.54
CA LYS A 82 4.84 -2.62 -8.66
C LYS A 82 3.48 -2.79 -9.32
N PHE A 83 3.41 -2.53 -10.61
CA PHE A 83 2.22 -2.74 -11.41
C PHE A 83 2.42 -3.93 -12.34
N GLU A 84 1.46 -4.84 -12.36
CA GLU A 84 1.46 -5.97 -13.28
C GLU A 84 0.71 -5.59 -14.56
N VAL A 85 1.33 -5.83 -15.69
CA VAL A 85 0.78 -5.55 -17.03
C VAL A 85 0.76 -6.84 -17.84
N ASP A 86 -0.38 -7.19 -18.40
CA ASP A 86 -0.54 -8.40 -19.19
C ASP A 86 0.03 -8.26 -20.62
N GLU A 87 -0.06 -9.31 -21.42
CA GLU A 87 0.42 -9.34 -22.82
C GLU A 87 -0.28 -8.31 -23.70
N ARG A 88 -1.51 -7.90 -23.35
CA ARG A 88 -2.28 -6.89 -24.07
C ARG A 88 -1.94 -5.48 -23.63
N ARG A 89 -0.98 -5.31 -22.73
CA ARG A 89 -0.55 -4.04 -22.16
C ARG A 89 -1.62 -3.38 -21.28
N ILE A 90 -2.41 -4.19 -20.61
CA ILE A 90 -3.42 -3.74 -19.66
C ILE A 90 -2.93 -3.99 -18.22
N VAL A 91 -3.10 -3.02 -17.35
CA VAL A 91 -2.77 -3.14 -15.93
C VAL A 91 -3.75 -4.11 -15.27
N ILE A 92 -3.26 -5.20 -14.71
CA ILE A 92 -4.06 -6.26 -14.10
C ILE A 92 -3.95 -6.30 -12.58
N GLY A 93 -2.96 -5.66 -12.02
CA GLY A 93 -2.77 -5.65 -10.57
C GLY A 93 -1.68 -4.70 -10.14
N PHE A 94 -1.58 -4.48 -8.85
CA PHE A 94 -0.50 -3.69 -8.25
C PHE A 94 -0.20 -4.15 -6.83
N SER A 95 0.99 -3.84 -6.37
CA SER A 95 1.40 -4.02 -4.97
C SER A 95 2.29 -2.85 -4.55
N SER A 96 2.26 -2.52 -3.28
CA SER A 96 3.06 -1.45 -2.68
C SER A 96 3.81 -1.98 -1.47
N LYS A 97 5.06 -1.56 -1.33
CA LYS A 97 5.91 -1.96 -0.22
C LYS A 97 6.60 -0.72 0.36
N GLY A 98 6.45 -0.49 1.65
CA GLY A 98 7.05 0.64 2.35
C GLY A 98 6.43 2.00 2.01
N CYS A 99 5.24 2.03 1.40
CA CYS A 99 4.54 3.25 1.04
C CYS A 99 3.53 3.66 2.10
N PHE A 100 3.61 4.89 2.60
CA PHE A 100 2.65 5.48 3.52
C PHE A 100 2.64 7.00 3.45
#